data_de2c4f50da030fa1d056989081d0e584
#
_entry.id   de2c4f50da030fa1d056989081d0e584
#
_cell.length_a   1.000
_cell.length_b   1.000
_cell.length_c   1.000
_cell.angle_alpha   90.00
_cell.angle_beta   90.00
_cell.angle_gamma   90.00
#
_symmetry.space_group_name_H-M   'P 1'
#
loop_
_entity.id
_entity.type
_entity.pdbx_description
1 polymer ?
#
loop_
_entity_poly.entity_id
_entity_poly.type
_entity_poly.pdbx_seq_one_letter_code
_entity_poly.pdbx_strand_id
1 'polypeptide(L)'
;VPNPQPPVTSPRFYTKEVHTMSFEKVKEYFETLGMGDRCMDLEESSATVALAAQALGTEEARIAKTMSFLLDDKPLIIVVAGDARVDNHKFKMTFHKKAKMIPGADCEKYIGHRPGGVCPFCLPEGVPVYLDVSLKRFDIVYPAAGTDHSAVKLSLPELERASASQGWVDVCKNWESEEG
;
A
#
# COMPACT_ATOMS: atom_id res chain seq x y z
N VAL A 1 9.58 5.81 48.28
CA VAL A 1 10.66 5.52 47.31
C VAL A 1 10.09 5.77 45.91
N PRO A 2 10.62 6.74 45.18
CA PRO A 2 10.13 6.96 43.82
C PRO A 2 10.42 5.73 42.97
N ASN A 3 9.38 5.23 42.31
CA ASN A 3 9.47 4.13 41.36
C ASN A 3 10.37 4.56 40.19
N PRO A 4 11.47 3.84 39.88
CA PRO A 4 12.30 4.22 38.76
C PRO A 4 11.48 4.12 37.45
N GLN A 5 11.37 5.23 36.75
CA GLN A 5 10.77 5.22 35.43
C GLN A 5 11.59 4.33 34.50
N PRO A 6 10.95 3.51 33.65
CA PRO A 6 11.71 2.74 32.68
C PRO A 6 12.47 3.69 31.76
N PRO A 7 13.67 3.30 31.28
CA PRO A 7 14.47 4.13 30.40
C PRO A 7 13.67 4.48 29.15
N VAL A 8 13.63 5.78 28.83
CA VAL A 8 13.01 6.27 27.60
C VAL A 8 13.88 5.74 26.45
N THR A 9 13.40 4.70 25.77
CA THR A 9 14.05 4.20 24.56
C THR A 9 14.04 5.30 23.50
N SER A 10 15.21 5.56 22.92
CA SER A 10 15.35 6.65 21.95
C SER A 10 14.42 6.42 20.74
N PRO A 11 13.88 7.50 20.16
CA PRO A 11 12.94 7.39 19.03
C PRO A 11 13.47 6.59 17.83
N ARG A 12 14.79 6.49 17.69
CA ARG A 12 15.44 5.75 16.60
C ARG A 12 15.32 4.22 16.75
N PHE A 13 15.34 3.68 17.96
CA PHE A 13 15.19 2.25 18.20
C PHE A 13 13.74 1.79 17.95
N TYR A 14 12.81 2.58 18.43
CA TYR A 14 11.38 2.28 18.29
C TYR A 14 10.92 2.23 16.83
N THR A 15 11.41 3.16 16.02
CA THR A 15 11.04 3.23 14.60
C THR A 15 11.58 2.04 13.80
N LYS A 16 12.80 1.55 14.10
CA LYS A 16 13.40 0.44 13.35
C LYS A 16 12.72 -0.89 13.65
N GLU A 17 12.41 -1.17 14.91
CA GLU A 17 11.72 -2.40 15.30
C GLU A 17 10.29 -2.48 14.74
N VAL A 18 9.54 -1.38 14.77
CA VAL A 18 8.18 -1.33 14.23
C VAL A 18 8.19 -1.52 12.71
N HIS A 19 9.14 -0.94 11.98
CA HIS A 19 9.29 -1.15 10.55
C HIS A 19 9.61 -2.61 10.22
N THR A 20 10.54 -3.24 10.96
CA THR A 20 10.89 -4.64 10.76
C THR A 20 9.71 -5.57 11.03
N MET A 21 8.93 -5.32 12.09
CA MET A 21 7.75 -6.10 12.44
C MET A 21 6.68 -6.02 11.35
N SER A 22 6.50 -4.86 10.72
CA SER A 22 5.49 -4.67 9.66
C SER A 22 5.84 -5.48 8.40
N PHE A 23 7.11 -5.50 8.00
CA PHE A 23 7.57 -6.34 6.88
C PHE A 23 7.43 -7.83 7.19
N GLU A 24 7.88 -8.27 8.36
CA GLU A 24 7.79 -9.68 8.76
C GLU A 24 6.35 -10.16 8.82
N LYS A 25 5.44 -9.33 9.29
CA LYS A 25 4.02 -9.64 9.35
C LYS A 25 3.44 -9.86 7.95
N VAL A 26 3.79 -9.01 6.99
CA VAL A 26 3.36 -9.17 5.60
C VAL A 26 4.00 -10.41 4.99
N LYS A 27 5.28 -10.65 5.23
CA LYS A 27 6.00 -11.83 4.74
C LYS A 27 5.38 -13.12 5.28
N GLU A 28 5.10 -13.20 6.57
CA GLU A 28 4.41 -14.36 7.17
C GLU A 28 3.06 -14.62 6.52
N TYR A 29 2.31 -13.56 6.27
CA TYR A 29 1.04 -13.67 5.57
C TYR A 29 1.21 -14.27 4.17
N PHE A 30 2.20 -13.81 3.39
CA PHE A 30 2.49 -14.38 2.08
C PHE A 30 3.01 -15.81 2.15
N GLU A 31 3.74 -16.18 3.20
CA GLU A 31 4.15 -17.56 3.43
C GLU A 31 2.94 -18.50 3.59
N THR A 32 1.89 -18.04 4.28
CA THR A 32 0.64 -18.82 4.39
C THR A 32 -0.04 -19.03 3.04
N LEU A 33 0.22 -18.16 2.06
CA LEU A 33 -0.32 -18.27 0.70
C LEU A 33 0.63 -19.03 -0.25
N GLY A 34 1.78 -19.49 0.24
CA GLY A 34 2.80 -20.15 -0.58
C GLY A 34 3.60 -19.18 -1.45
N MET A 35 3.63 -17.89 -1.10
CA MET A 35 4.26 -16.81 -1.88
C MET A 35 5.25 -15.97 -1.06
N GLY A 36 5.79 -16.52 0.03
CA GLY A 36 6.74 -15.78 0.87
C GLY A 36 8.00 -15.32 0.16
N ASP A 37 8.44 -16.07 -0.85
CA ASP A 37 9.60 -15.76 -1.70
C ASP A 37 9.39 -14.52 -2.60
N ARG A 38 8.15 -14.05 -2.74
CA ARG A 38 7.83 -12.84 -3.53
C ARG A 38 8.09 -11.55 -2.76
N CYS A 39 8.20 -11.62 -1.43
CA CYS A 39 8.47 -10.46 -0.58
C CYS A 39 9.95 -10.08 -0.64
N MET A 40 10.23 -8.80 -0.85
CA MET A 40 11.57 -8.27 -0.97
C MET A 40 11.82 -7.21 0.09
N ASP A 41 12.87 -7.41 0.89
CA ASP A 41 13.40 -6.39 1.78
C ASP A 41 14.50 -5.66 1.02
N LEU A 42 14.25 -4.39 0.70
CA LEU A 42 15.14 -3.60 -0.15
C LEU A 42 16.17 -2.84 0.68
N GLU A 43 17.38 -2.70 0.15
CA GLU A 43 18.42 -1.90 0.79
C GLU A 43 18.14 -0.39 0.66
N GLU A 44 17.50 0.00 -0.46
CA GLU A 44 17.17 1.38 -0.77
C GLU A 44 15.72 1.71 -0.45
N SER A 45 15.44 3.00 -0.27
CA SER A 45 14.07 3.48 -0.01
C SER A 45 13.13 3.19 -1.18
N SER A 46 11.92 2.77 -0.86
CA SER A 46 10.79 2.64 -1.77
C SER A 46 9.58 3.49 -1.31
N ALA A 47 9.86 4.56 -0.56
CA ALA A 47 8.82 5.40 0.04
C ALA A 47 7.98 6.18 -0.98
N THR A 48 8.50 6.39 -2.19
CA THR A 48 7.76 7.03 -3.30
C THR A 48 7.74 6.09 -4.50
N VAL A 49 6.82 6.35 -5.44
CA VAL A 49 6.75 5.58 -6.69
C VAL A 49 8.07 5.62 -7.45
N ALA A 50 8.67 6.81 -7.57
CA ALA A 50 9.95 6.96 -8.27
C ALA A 50 11.08 6.18 -7.61
N LEU A 51 11.20 6.25 -6.29
CA LEU A 51 12.21 5.51 -5.52
C LEU A 51 11.98 3.99 -5.60
N ALA A 52 10.75 3.55 -5.50
CA ALA A 52 10.40 2.13 -5.62
C ALA A 52 10.75 1.59 -7.00
N ALA A 53 10.41 2.31 -8.05
CA ALA A 53 10.74 1.92 -9.43
C ALA A 53 12.24 1.83 -9.65
N GLN A 54 13.00 2.78 -9.11
CA GLN A 54 14.46 2.78 -9.19
C GLN A 54 15.06 1.58 -8.44
N ALA A 55 14.62 1.34 -7.21
CA ALA A 55 15.12 0.23 -6.38
C ALA A 55 14.83 -1.15 -7.01
N LEU A 56 13.69 -1.28 -7.69
CA LEU A 56 13.26 -2.52 -8.32
C LEU A 56 13.71 -2.67 -9.78
N GLY A 57 14.27 -1.62 -10.38
CA GLY A 57 14.67 -1.64 -11.79
C GLY A 57 13.48 -1.77 -12.75
N THR A 58 12.35 -1.19 -12.42
CA THR A 58 11.12 -1.25 -13.22
C THR A 58 10.61 0.16 -13.54
N GLU A 59 9.62 0.25 -14.44
CA GLU A 59 8.94 1.51 -14.73
C GLU A 59 7.96 1.89 -13.60
N GLU A 60 7.75 3.19 -13.39
CA GLU A 60 6.88 3.70 -12.34
C GLU A 60 5.45 3.17 -12.43
N ALA A 61 4.94 2.98 -13.66
CA ALA A 61 3.58 2.49 -13.89
C ALA A 61 3.32 1.10 -13.29
N ARG A 62 4.35 0.27 -13.14
CA ARG A 62 4.23 -1.08 -12.56
C ARG A 62 4.25 -1.09 -11.03
N ILE A 63 4.56 0.03 -10.40
CA ILE A 63 4.41 0.16 -8.95
C ILE A 63 2.92 0.19 -8.64
N ALA A 64 2.48 -0.69 -7.74
CA ALA A 64 1.10 -0.70 -7.29
C ALA A 64 1.00 0.22 -6.06
N LYS A 65 0.60 1.45 -6.29
CA LYS A 65 0.49 2.48 -5.26
C LYS A 65 -0.80 2.28 -4.46
N THR A 66 -0.67 2.17 -3.15
CA THR A 66 -1.80 1.98 -2.25
C THR A 66 -2.27 3.31 -1.71
N MET A 67 -3.50 3.70 -2.06
CA MET A 67 -4.14 4.93 -1.62
C MET A 67 -5.15 4.64 -0.53
N SER A 68 -5.16 5.43 0.52
CA SER A 68 -6.07 5.26 1.65
C SER A 68 -7.00 6.46 1.82
N PHE A 69 -8.29 6.19 1.96
CA PHE A 69 -9.34 7.20 2.03
C PHE A 69 -10.28 6.94 3.20
N LEU A 70 -10.97 7.99 3.64
CA LEU A 70 -12.10 7.91 4.57
C LEU A 70 -13.41 8.18 3.83
N LEU A 71 -14.36 7.27 3.98
CA LEU A 71 -15.75 7.47 3.57
C LEU A 71 -16.62 7.40 4.84
N ASP A 72 -17.23 8.52 5.22
CA ASP A 72 -18.00 8.60 6.47
C ASP A 72 -17.23 8.06 7.67
N ASP A 73 -15.97 8.51 7.81
CA ASP A 73 -15.06 8.11 8.89
C ASP A 73 -14.66 6.63 8.89
N LYS A 74 -14.95 5.90 7.81
CA LYS A 74 -14.53 4.51 7.62
C LYS A 74 -13.40 4.43 6.59
N PRO A 75 -12.31 3.71 6.90
CA PRO A 75 -11.20 3.59 5.98
C PRO A 75 -11.51 2.69 4.79
N LEU A 76 -10.91 3.02 3.65
CA LEU A 76 -10.95 2.19 2.46
C LEU A 76 -9.61 2.31 1.73
N ILE A 77 -9.22 1.26 1.04
CA ILE A 77 -7.98 1.18 0.26
C ILE A 77 -8.32 1.03 -1.21
N ILE A 78 -7.61 1.80 -2.05
CA ILE A 78 -7.62 1.62 -3.51
C ILE A 78 -6.17 1.48 -3.98
N VAL A 79 -5.87 0.39 -4.67
CA VAL A 79 -4.55 0.16 -5.27
C VAL A 79 -4.60 0.63 -6.72
N VAL A 80 -3.69 1.53 -7.08
CA VAL A 80 -3.64 2.16 -8.40
C VAL A 80 -2.24 2.02 -9.00
N ALA A 81 -2.14 2.12 -10.33
CA ALA A 81 -0.83 2.13 -10.99
C ALA A 81 -0.05 3.39 -10.60
N GLY A 82 1.28 3.28 -10.56
CA GLY A 82 2.16 4.35 -10.09
C GLY A 82 2.09 5.64 -10.89
N ASP A 83 1.73 5.57 -12.17
CA ASP A 83 1.55 6.74 -13.06
C ASP A 83 0.13 7.30 -13.04
N ALA A 84 -0.81 6.61 -12.39
CA ALA A 84 -2.21 7.01 -12.34
C ALA A 84 -2.47 7.95 -11.16
N ARG A 85 -3.45 8.83 -11.32
CA ARG A 85 -3.91 9.74 -10.27
C ARG A 85 -5.40 9.57 -10.05
N VAL A 86 -5.83 9.58 -8.79
CA VAL A 86 -7.25 9.53 -8.46
C VAL A 86 -7.93 10.79 -9.00
N ASP A 87 -8.99 10.58 -9.77
CA ASP A 87 -9.86 11.63 -10.29
C ASP A 87 -11.05 11.79 -9.35
N ASN A 88 -11.24 12.99 -8.83
CA ASN A 88 -12.30 13.25 -7.84
C ASN A 88 -13.70 13.01 -8.40
N HIS A 89 -13.92 13.30 -9.68
CA HIS A 89 -15.22 13.06 -10.32
C HIS A 89 -15.51 11.56 -10.45
N LYS A 90 -14.55 10.79 -10.95
CA LYS A 90 -14.67 9.33 -11.07
C LYS A 90 -14.85 8.67 -9.69
N PHE A 91 -14.10 9.13 -8.69
CA PHE A 91 -14.23 8.65 -7.32
C PHE A 91 -15.64 8.87 -6.78
N LYS A 92 -16.16 10.10 -6.96
CA LYS A 92 -17.50 10.45 -6.49
C LYS A 92 -18.59 9.65 -7.23
N MET A 93 -18.41 9.42 -8.53
CA MET A 93 -19.34 8.58 -9.30
C MET A 93 -19.37 7.14 -8.82
N THR A 94 -18.23 6.61 -8.37
CA THR A 94 -18.10 5.23 -7.90
C THR A 94 -18.59 5.05 -6.47
N PHE A 95 -18.15 5.93 -5.57
CA PHE A 95 -18.39 5.79 -4.13
C PHE A 95 -19.46 6.75 -3.59
N HIS A 96 -19.98 7.65 -4.41
CA HIS A 96 -21.05 8.62 -4.08
C HIS A 96 -20.67 9.64 -3.00
N LYS A 97 -19.34 9.81 -2.77
CA LYS A 97 -18.77 10.75 -1.81
C LYS A 97 -17.46 11.32 -2.33
N LYS A 98 -17.07 12.47 -1.82
CA LYS A 98 -15.78 13.06 -2.16
C LYS A 98 -14.64 12.21 -1.64
N ALA A 99 -13.56 12.10 -2.43
CA ALA A 99 -12.33 11.49 -2.00
C ALA A 99 -11.71 12.32 -0.87
N LYS A 100 -11.48 11.69 0.28
CA LYS A 100 -10.81 12.30 1.42
C LYS A 100 -9.68 11.38 1.85
N MET A 101 -8.45 11.76 1.56
CA MET A 101 -7.28 10.96 1.93
C MET A 101 -7.13 10.91 3.45
N ILE A 102 -6.69 9.77 3.97
CA ILE A 102 -6.31 9.64 5.37
C ILE A 102 -5.01 10.42 5.57
N PRO A 103 -4.96 11.37 6.53
CA PRO A 103 -3.71 12.06 6.84
C PRO A 103 -2.61 11.09 7.25
N GLY A 104 -1.36 11.37 6.88
CA GLY A 104 -0.22 10.49 7.20
C GLY A 104 -0.14 10.12 8.68
N ALA A 105 -0.42 11.07 9.58
CA ALA A 105 -0.42 10.85 11.02
C ALA A 105 -1.47 9.81 11.49
N ASP A 106 -2.52 9.59 10.71
CA ASP A 106 -3.62 8.69 11.05
C ASP A 106 -3.57 7.34 10.32
N CYS A 107 -2.63 7.15 9.39
CA CYS A 107 -2.52 5.92 8.60
C CYS A 107 -2.36 4.67 9.47
N GLU A 108 -1.48 4.71 10.46
CA GLU A 108 -1.26 3.57 11.34
C GLU A 108 -2.52 3.19 12.12
N LYS A 109 -3.28 4.18 12.58
CA LYS A 109 -4.52 3.99 13.32
C LYS A 109 -5.60 3.30 12.49
N TYR A 110 -5.80 3.75 11.25
CA TYR A 110 -6.88 3.25 10.39
C TYR A 110 -6.48 2.04 9.55
N ILE A 111 -5.22 1.97 9.12
CA ILE A 111 -4.74 1.02 8.11
C ILE A 111 -3.77 0.00 8.72
N GLY A 112 -3.12 0.31 9.84
CA GLY A 112 -2.14 -0.57 10.47
C GLY A 112 -0.75 -0.51 9.84
N HIS A 113 -0.53 0.43 8.93
CA HIS A 113 0.77 0.68 8.28
C HIS A 113 1.12 2.16 8.38
N ARG A 114 2.43 2.44 8.45
CA ARG A 114 2.95 3.81 8.45
C ARG A 114 2.98 4.39 7.03
N PRO A 115 2.94 5.72 6.89
CA PRO A 115 3.16 6.37 5.59
C PRO A 115 4.47 5.88 4.95
N GLY A 116 4.48 5.67 3.63
CA GLY A 116 5.60 5.10 2.90
C GLY A 116 5.60 3.58 2.82
N GLY A 117 4.92 2.90 3.77
CA GLY A 117 4.78 1.45 3.80
C GLY A 117 3.35 0.95 3.69
N VAL A 118 2.39 1.84 3.43
CA VAL A 118 0.98 1.46 3.27
C VAL A 118 0.85 0.46 2.13
N CYS A 119 0.24 -0.68 2.41
CA CYS A 119 0.05 -1.76 1.45
C CYS A 119 -1.34 -2.39 1.65
N PRO A 120 -1.86 -3.16 0.68
CA PRO A 120 -3.20 -3.72 0.78
C PRO A 120 -3.27 -5.03 1.56
N PHE A 121 -2.24 -5.33 2.36
CA PHE A 121 -2.14 -6.60 3.10
C PHE A 121 -2.13 -6.36 4.61
N CYS A 122 -2.59 -7.35 5.38
CA CYS A 122 -2.57 -7.29 6.85
C CYS A 122 -3.27 -6.05 7.40
N LEU A 123 -4.41 -5.71 6.81
CA LEU A 123 -5.22 -4.58 7.22
C LEU A 123 -6.09 -4.93 8.43
N PRO A 124 -6.50 -3.95 9.24
CA PRO A 124 -7.54 -4.19 10.25
C PRO A 124 -8.81 -4.76 9.63
N GLU A 125 -9.52 -5.57 10.41
CA GLU A 125 -10.77 -6.17 9.96
C GLU A 125 -11.78 -5.11 9.51
N GLY A 126 -12.45 -5.36 8.40
CA GLY A 126 -13.48 -4.48 7.86
C GLY A 126 -12.99 -3.35 6.96
N VAL A 127 -11.69 -3.28 6.66
CA VAL A 127 -11.16 -2.30 5.69
C VAL A 127 -11.26 -2.89 4.28
N PRO A 128 -12.15 -2.38 3.41
CA PRO A 128 -12.27 -2.90 2.06
C PRO A 128 -11.11 -2.44 1.17
N VAL A 129 -10.71 -3.33 0.25
CA VAL A 129 -9.69 -3.06 -0.76
C VAL A 129 -10.31 -3.14 -2.15
N TYR A 130 -10.06 -2.14 -2.96
CA TYR A 130 -10.41 -2.11 -4.38
C TYR A 130 -9.16 -1.99 -5.23
N LEU A 131 -9.19 -2.55 -6.43
CA LEU A 131 -8.09 -2.43 -7.40
C LEU A 131 -8.56 -1.57 -8.56
N ASP A 132 -7.73 -0.61 -8.97
CA ASP A 132 -8.05 0.28 -10.09
C ASP A 132 -7.66 -0.34 -11.42
N VAL A 133 -8.48 -0.12 -12.44
CA VAL A 133 -8.27 -0.67 -13.80
C VAL A 133 -6.97 -0.21 -14.45
N SER A 134 -6.33 0.85 -13.96
CA SER A 134 -5.01 1.27 -14.45
C SER A 134 -3.96 0.16 -14.32
N LEU A 135 -4.11 -0.74 -13.35
CA LEU A 135 -3.20 -1.89 -13.14
C LEU A 135 -3.35 -2.95 -14.22
N LYS A 136 -4.48 -3.01 -14.92
CA LYS A 136 -4.76 -4.08 -15.92
C LYS A 136 -3.89 -4.02 -17.16
N ARG A 137 -3.09 -2.97 -17.33
CA ARG A 137 -2.11 -2.85 -18.41
C ARG A 137 -0.93 -3.81 -18.26
N PHE A 138 -0.72 -4.37 -17.07
CA PHE A 138 0.49 -5.12 -16.70
C PHE A 138 0.16 -6.53 -16.22
N ASP A 139 1.08 -7.46 -16.48
CA ASP A 139 1.02 -8.83 -15.94
C ASP A 139 1.51 -8.88 -14.51
N ILE A 140 2.58 -8.13 -14.22
CA ILE A 140 3.25 -8.08 -12.93
C ILE A 140 3.28 -6.66 -12.40
N VAL A 141 2.94 -6.51 -11.12
CA VAL A 141 2.97 -5.23 -10.42
C VAL A 141 3.68 -5.41 -9.06
N TYR A 142 4.08 -4.29 -8.46
CA TYR A 142 4.89 -4.28 -7.24
C TYR A 142 4.26 -3.38 -6.18
N PRO A 143 3.39 -3.92 -5.31
CA PRO A 143 2.97 -3.20 -4.10
C PRO A 143 4.04 -3.19 -3.02
N ALA A 144 3.94 -2.26 -2.08
CA ALA A 144 4.78 -2.26 -0.89
C ALA A 144 4.47 -3.47 0.00
N ALA A 145 5.37 -3.79 0.90
CA ALA A 145 5.24 -4.92 1.84
C ALA A 145 5.30 -4.45 3.30
N GLY A 146 4.70 -3.32 3.61
CA GLY A 146 4.51 -2.82 4.97
C GLY A 146 5.58 -1.85 5.47
N THR A 147 6.65 -1.60 4.71
CA THR A 147 7.71 -0.64 5.04
C THR A 147 8.06 0.26 3.87
N ASP A 148 8.85 1.30 4.13
CA ASP A 148 9.35 2.22 3.10
C ASP A 148 10.58 1.70 2.34
N HIS A 149 10.93 0.42 2.50
CA HIS A 149 12.03 -0.24 1.81
C HIS A 149 11.69 -1.70 1.50
N SER A 150 10.47 -1.94 1.03
CA SER A 150 9.98 -3.29 0.74
C SER A 150 9.03 -3.30 -0.45
N ALA A 151 8.90 -4.48 -1.06
CA ALA A 151 7.95 -4.70 -2.14
C ALA A 151 7.56 -6.18 -2.24
N VAL A 152 6.46 -6.45 -2.92
CA VAL A 152 6.04 -7.80 -3.29
C VAL A 152 5.86 -7.86 -4.80
N LYS A 153 6.42 -8.87 -5.44
CA LYS A 153 6.25 -9.11 -6.88
C LYS A 153 5.03 -10.00 -7.11
N LEU A 154 3.98 -9.49 -7.71
CA LEU A 154 2.72 -10.21 -7.88
C LEU A 154 2.16 -10.07 -9.31
N SER A 155 1.56 -11.16 -9.80
CA SER A 155 0.61 -11.08 -10.92
C SER A 155 -0.69 -10.44 -10.45
N LEU A 156 -1.54 -10.00 -11.39
CA LEU A 156 -2.84 -9.42 -11.02
C LEU A 156 -3.75 -10.42 -10.29
N PRO A 157 -3.88 -11.69 -10.72
CA PRO A 157 -4.65 -12.67 -9.94
C PRO A 157 -4.11 -12.90 -8.54
N GLU A 158 -2.78 -12.90 -8.38
CA GLU A 158 -2.15 -13.01 -7.07
C GLU A 158 -2.45 -11.80 -6.18
N LEU A 159 -2.43 -10.59 -6.77
CA LEU A 159 -2.78 -9.37 -6.06
C LEU A 159 -4.25 -9.38 -5.62
N GLU A 160 -5.16 -9.78 -6.50
CA GLU A 160 -6.58 -9.92 -6.14
C GLU A 160 -6.78 -10.85 -4.94
N ARG A 161 -6.13 -12.01 -4.98
CA ARG A 161 -6.24 -13.01 -3.91
C ARG A 161 -5.61 -12.52 -2.61
N ALA A 162 -4.38 -12.03 -2.67
CA ALA A 162 -3.64 -11.62 -1.48
C ALA A 162 -4.24 -10.40 -0.78
N SER A 163 -4.79 -9.47 -1.55
CA SER A 163 -5.45 -8.26 -1.01
C SER A 163 -6.89 -8.52 -0.57
N ALA A 164 -7.46 -9.69 -0.89
CA ALA A 164 -8.87 -10.00 -0.68
C ALA A 164 -9.77 -8.89 -1.25
N SER A 165 -9.48 -8.44 -2.48
CA SER A 165 -10.13 -7.26 -3.06
C SER A 165 -11.63 -7.47 -3.24
N GLN A 166 -12.39 -6.38 -3.08
CA GLN A 166 -13.83 -6.33 -3.33
C GLN A 166 -14.17 -6.27 -4.82
N GLY A 167 -13.18 -5.94 -5.66
CA GLY A 167 -13.35 -5.86 -7.10
C GLY A 167 -12.53 -4.73 -7.71
N TRP A 168 -12.77 -4.51 -9.01
CA TRP A 168 -12.10 -3.50 -9.81
C TRP A 168 -12.94 -2.24 -9.90
N VAL A 169 -12.28 -1.08 -9.86
CA VAL A 169 -12.91 0.24 -10.00
C VAL A 169 -12.15 1.06 -11.03
N ASP A 170 -12.82 2.08 -11.58
CA ASP A 170 -12.22 3.05 -12.49
C ASP A 170 -12.31 4.43 -11.86
N VAL A 171 -11.28 4.81 -11.09
CA VAL A 171 -11.26 6.08 -10.36
C VAL A 171 -10.06 6.95 -10.68
N CYS A 172 -9.25 6.56 -11.66
CA CYS A 172 -8.01 7.26 -11.99
C CYS A 172 -8.01 7.91 -13.36
N LYS A 173 -7.16 8.91 -13.52
CA LYS A 173 -6.85 9.62 -14.77
C LYS A 173 -5.34 9.64 -15.01
N ASN A 174 -4.92 10.16 -16.16
CA ASN A 174 -3.53 10.40 -16.56
C ASN A 174 -2.69 9.14 -16.78
N TRP A 175 -3.32 7.98 -16.97
CA TRP A 175 -2.62 6.72 -17.22
C TRP A 175 -2.94 6.13 -18.60
N GLU A 176 -3.97 6.62 -19.26
CA GLU A 176 -4.31 6.19 -20.63
C GLU A 176 -3.32 6.83 -21.59
N SER A 177 -2.79 6.02 -22.54
CA SER A 177 -1.96 6.55 -23.61
C SER A 177 -2.81 7.45 -24.51
N GLU A 178 -2.25 8.59 -24.97
CA GLU A 178 -2.94 9.49 -25.89
C GLU A 178 -3.20 8.86 -27.27
N GLU A 179 -2.67 7.67 -27.51
CA GLU A 179 -2.97 6.84 -28.69
C GLU A 179 -4.22 6.01 -28.43
N GLY A 180 -5.37 6.67 -28.53
CA GLY A 180 -6.66 6.00 -28.42
C GLY A 180 -7.25 5.70 -29.76
#